data_f0823c0a15ae8f1ebf370e232549a6f2
#
_entry.id   f0823c0a15ae8f1ebf370e232549a6f2
#
_cell.length_a   1.000
_cell.length_b   1.000
_cell.length_c   1.000
_cell.angle_alpha   90.00
_cell.angle_beta   90.00
_cell.angle_gamma   90.00
#
_symmetry.space_group_name_H-M   'P 1'
#
loop_
_entity.id
_entity.type
_entity.pdbx_description
1 polymer ?
#
loop_
_entity_poly.entity_id
_entity_poly.type
_entity_poly.pdbx_seq_one_letter_code
_entity_poly.pdbx_strand_id
1 'polypeptide(L)'
;MIVAGFFLVCLGVLSFWMDRPDCRSLPEQTSVSGAISASPVVAFSKNSVYGYRIIHAYPHDPTAFTQGLIYDGGYLYEGTGLHGQSSLRKVELKTGKVLQIVSLPDPYFGEGITLCRNRLIQLTYQSQRGFIYDRDFRQIGQFAYPTEGWGITCDGSRLIMSDGTAILRWLDARTFKVIKQMPVTDQGRPVIHLNELEYVKGEIFANIWGTDYIARISPVSGKVVGWIDLSGLSKQFDKSVPIDVLNGIAYDQQHDRLFVTGKFWPKLFEIRLVRQRSVE
;
A
#
# COMPACT_ATOMS: atom_id res chain seq x y z
N MET A 1 40.16 -51.43 50.07
CA MET A 1 39.54 -52.77 50.00
C MET A 1 38.25 -52.65 49.20
N ILE A 2 38.20 -53.49 48.16
CA ILE A 2 36.99 -54.00 47.43
C ILE A 2 36.53 -53.10 46.31
N VAL A 3 36.86 -53.40 45.20
CA VAL A 3 36.64 -54.36 44.08
C VAL A 3 35.75 -53.73 42.99
N ALA A 4 36.34 -53.71 41.84
CA ALA A 4 35.78 -53.38 40.53
C ALA A 4 34.64 -54.34 40.12
N GLY A 5 33.72 -53.85 39.39
CA GLY A 5 32.74 -54.60 38.62
C GLY A 5 32.60 -54.05 37.23
N PHE A 6 33.34 -54.65 36.30
CA PHE A 6 33.14 -54.48 34.86
C PHE A 6 31.88 -55.25 34.43
N PHE A 7 30.96 -54.57 33.74
CA PHE A 7 29.99 -55.24 32.89
C PHE A 7 30.06 -54.68 31.49
N LEU A 8 30.59 -55.53 30.62
CA LEU A 8 30.55 -55.41 29.17
C LEU A 8 29.13 -55.74 28.69
N VAL A 9 28.47 -54.85 27.96
CA VAL A 9 27.29 -55.25 27.22
C VAL A 9 27.47 -54.83 25.76
N CYS A 10 27.32 -55.84 24.92
CA CYS A 10 27.56 -55.87 23.50
C CYS A 10 26.77 -54.82 22.68
N LEU A 11 27.48 -54.38 21.66
CA LEU A 11 26.95 -53.69 20.48
C LEU A 11 25.84 -54.52 19.79
N GLY A 12 24.67 -53.93 19.67
CA GLY A 12 23.65 -54.25 18.70
C GLY A 12 23.43 -53.08 17.77
N VAL A 13 24.09 -53.12 16.62
CA VAL A 13 23.86 -52.18 15.53
C VAL A 13 22.58 -52.63 14.82
N LEU A 14 21.48 -52.02 15.11
CA LEU A 14 20.25 -52.10 14.32
C LEU A 14 20.20 -50.89 13.38
N SER A 15 20.56 -51.16 12.12
CA SER A 15 20.40 -50.24 10.99
C SER A 15 18.90 -50.06 10.73
N PHE A 16 18.33 -48.97 11.25
CA PHE A 16 17.04 -48.51 10.75
C PHE A 16 17.29 -47.69 9.47
N TRP A 17 16.99 -48.31 8.37
CA TRP A 17 16.74 -47.60 7.12
C TRP A 17 15.44 -46.78 7.30
N MET A 18 15.59 -45.49 7.57
CA MET A 18 14.51 -44.56 7.40
C MET A 18 14.46 -44.17 5.93
N ASP A 19 13.39 -44.62 5.25
CA ASP A 19 12.98 -44.15 3.95
C ASP A 19 12.92 -42.61 3.97
N ARG A 20 13.78 -41.99 3.16
CA ARG A 20 13.60 -40.58 2.82
C ARG A 20 12.41 -40.49 1.89
N PRO A 21 11.38 -39.67 2.19
CA PRO A 21 10.36 -39.39 1.21
C PRO A 21 11.03 -38.66 0.03
N ASP A 22 10.79 -39.25 -1.13
CA ASP A 22 11.18 -38.76 -2.46
C ASP A 22 10.80 -37.29 -2.63
N CYS A 23 11.79 -36.43 -2.76
CA CYS A 23 11.62 -35.05 -3.21
C CYS A 23 11.31 -35.06 -4.72
N ARG A 24 10.12 -35.52 -5.10
CA ARG A 24 9.61 -35.38 -6.46
C ARG A 24 8.38 -34.50 -6.45
N SER A 25 8.51 -33.44 -7.27
CA SER A 25 7.45 -32.59 -7.78
C SER A 25 6.79 -31.64 -6.78
N LEU A 26 7.45 -30.50 -6.57
CA LEU A 26 6.70 -29.26 -6.45
C LEU A 26 5.91 -29.10 -7.74
N PRO A 27 4.59 -28.82 -7.70
CA PRO A 27 3.87 -28.52 -8.92
C PRO A 27 4.53 -27.28 -9.55
N GLU A 28 4.95 -27.42 -10.79
CA GLU A 28 5.30 -26.32 -11.68
C GLU A 28 4.23 -25.24 -11.55
N GLN A 29 4.63 -24.07 -11.09
CA GLN A 29 3.80 -22.88 -11.23
C GLN A 29 3.57 -22.72 -12.73
N THR A 30 2.44 -23.21 -13.20
CA THR A 30 1.92 -22.87 -14.51
C THR A 30 1.88 -21.35 -14.56
N SER A 31 2.81 -20.80 -15.30
CA SER A 31 2.76 -19.43 -15.78
C SER A 31 1.40 -19.28 -16.47
N VAL A 32 0.46 -18.65 -15.78
CA VAL A 32 -0.77 -18.17 -16.41
C VAL A 32 -0.36 -16.99 -17.28
N SER A 33 0.23 -17.32 -18.43
CA SER A 33 0.22 -16.44 -19.58
C SER A 33 -1.22 -16.42 -20.08
N GLY A 34 -2.01 -15.56 -19.44
CA GLY A 34 -3.43 -15.45 -19.71
C GLY A 34 -3.83 -14.00 -19.82
N ALA A 35 -4.06 -13.58 -21.03
CA ALA A 35 -4.81 -12.40 -21.44
C ALA A 35 -4.27 -11.08 -20.87
N ILE A 36 -3.59 -10.34 -21.70
CA ILE A 36 -3.50 -8.88 -21.62
C ILE A 36 -4.95 -8.39 -21.52
N SER A 37 -5.43 -8.25 -20.30
CA SER A 37 -6.70 -7.58 -20.02
C SER A 37 -6.52 -6.15 -20.51
N ALA A 38 -7.27 -5.78 -21.53
CA ALA A 38 -7.35 -4.42 -22.00
C ALA A 38 -7.55 -3.53 -20.78
N SER A 39 -6.65 -2.57 -20.58
CA SER A 39 -6.78 -1.56 -19.53
C SER A 39 -8.22 -1.03 -19.54
N PRO A 40 -8.90 -0.92 -18.41
CA PRO A 40 -10.25 -0.41 -18.38
C PRO A 40 -10.24 0.98 -19.02
N VAL A 41 -10.90 1.13 -20.17
CA VAL A 41 -11.09 2.43 -20.81
C VAL A 41 -12.02 3.21 -19.89
N VAL A 42 -11.44 4.00 -18.99
CA VAL A 42 -12.19 4.91 -18.15
C VAL A 42 -12.66 6.05 -19.07
N ALA A 43 -13.92 6.05 -19.45
CA ALA A 43 -14.53 7.14 -20.21
C ALA A 43 -14.71 8.33 -19.27
N PHE A 44 -13.73 9.21 -19.21
CA PHE A 44 -13.77 10.40 -18.35
C PHE A 44 -14.73 11.46 -18.89
N SER A 45 -15.38 12.18 -17.97
CA SER A 45 -15.97 13.48 -18.28
C SER A 45 -14.80 14.45 -18.61
N LYS A 46 -14.73 14.91 -19.87
CA LYS A 46 -13.65 15.81 -20.35
C LYS A 46 -13.43 17.06 -19.46
N ASN A 47 -14.48 17.50 -18.74
CA ASN A 47 -14.43 18.71 -17.93
C ASN A 47 -13.81 18.54 -16.54
N SER A 48 -13.42 17.32 -16.14
CA SER A 48 -12.98 16.98 -14.79
C SER A 48 -11.58 16.37 -14.74
N VAL A 49 -10.82 16.41 -15.83
CA VAL A 49 -9.45 15.84 -15.87
C VAL A 49 -8.42 16.92 -15.56
N TYR A 50 -7.55 16.62 -14.64
CA TYR A 50 -6.39 17.42 -14.28
C TYR A 50 -5.13 16.70 -14.74
N GLY A 51 -4.24 17.41 -15.39
CA GLY A 51 -2.85 17.00 -15.55
C GLY A 51 -2.01 17.49 -14.37
N TYR A 52 -0.71 17.40 -14.51
CA TYR A 52 0.23 17.77 -13.48
C TYR A 52 1.41 18.60 -14.01
N ARG A 53 2.06 19.29 -13.10
CA ARG A 53 3.39 19.86 -13.28
C ARG A 53 4.27 19.38 -12.14
N ILE A 54 5.43 18.82 -12.45
CA ILE A 54 6.43 18.44 -11.46
C ILE A 54 7.02 19.73 -10.88
N ILE A 55 7.01 19.85 -9.56
CA ILE A 55 7.62 20.95 -8.80
C ILE A 55 9.01 20.51 -8.32
N HIS A 56 9.08 19.31 -7.73
CA HIS A 56 10.33 18.70 -7.29
C HIS A 56 10.28 17.18 -7.53
N ALA A 57 11.47 16.59 -7.65
CA ALA A 57 11.66 15.14 -7.62
C ALA A 57 12.66 14.82 -6.50
N TYR A 58 12.21 14.07 -5.52
CA TYR A 58 13.01 13.64 -4.38
C TYR A 58 13.51 12.22 -4.58
N PRO A 59 14.67 11.85 -3.99
CA PRO A 59 15.08 10.45 -3.95
C PRO A 59 14.04 9.58 -3.23
N HIS A 60 13.81 8.39 -3.73
CA HIS A 60 12.96 7.38 -3.11
C HIS A 60 13.63 6.01 -3.22
N ASP A 61 13.38 5.13 -2.28
CA ASP A 61 13.99 3.80 -2.22
C ASP A 61 13.43 2.90 -3.35
N PRO A 62 14.26 2.54 -4.36
CA PRO A 62 13.80 1.70 -5.48
C PRO A 62 13.49 0.25 -5.07
N THR A 63 13.73 -0.12 -3.82
CA THR A 63 13.34 -1.44 -3.27
C THR A 63 12.03 -1.37 -2.51
N ALA A 64 11.44 -0.19 -2.32
CA ALA A 64 10.19 -0.02 -1.63
C ALA A 64 9.00 -0.44 -2.50
N PHE A 65 8.31 -1.51 -2.11
CA PHE A 65 7.01 -1.87 -2.68
C PHE A 65 5.92 -1.05 -2.00
N THR A 66 5.80 0.21 -2.37
CA THR A 66 4.96 1.22 -1.70
C THR A 66 3.49 0.84 -1.75
N GLN A 67 2.86 0.73 -0.57
CA GLN A 67 1.45 0.42 -0.41
C GLN A 67 0.67 1.52 0.33
N GLY A 68 1.36 2.40 1.02
CA GLY A 68 0.76 3.56 1.67
C GLY A 68 1.78 4.65 1.92
N LEU A 69 1.35 5.90 1.85
CA LEU A 69 2.22 7.05 2.00
C LEU A 69 1.53 8.16 2.78
N ILE A 70 2.26 8.83 3.67
CA ILE A 70 1.79 9.98 4.43
C ILE A 70 2.91 11.01 4.51
N TYR A 71 2.56 12.29 4.44
CA TYR A 71 3.46 13.38 4.83
C TYR A 71 3.01 13.98 6.16
N ASP A 72 3.94 14.07 7.13
CA ASP A 72 3.70 14.76 8.39
C ASP A 72 4.98 15.35 8.98
N GLY A 73 4.94 16.62 9.33
CA GLY A 73 6.02 17.31 10.07
C GLY A 73 7.38 17.31 9.38
N GLY A 74 7.44 17.31 8.04
CA GLY A 74 8.70 17.31 7.27
C GLY A 74 9.19 15.91 6.89
N TYR A 75 8.50 14.87 7.29
CA TYR A 75 8.85 13.48 7.02
C TYR A 75 7.77 12.78 6.20
N LEU A 76 8.18 11.79 5.45
CA LEU A 76 7.27 10.80 4.89
C LEU A 76 7.18 9.60 5.85
N TYR A 77 5.98 9.03 5.95
CA TYR A 77 5.78 7.71 6.50
C TYR A 77 5.32 6.82 5.35
N GLU A 78 5.91 5.65 5.26
CA GLU A 78 5.68 4.74 4.14
C GLU A 78 5.37 3.33 4.65
N GLY A 79 4.27 2.75 4.18
CA GLY A 79 3.96 1.34 4.32
C GLY A 79 4.42 0.59 3.08
N THR A 80 5.18 -0.48 3.25
CA THR A 80 5.61 -1.33 2.15
C THR A 80 5.03 -2.73 2.24
N GLY A 81 4.80 -3.34 1.09
CA GLY A 81 4.32 -4.71 0.94
C GLY A 81 5.44 -5.73 0.75
N LEU A 82 5.06 -6.91 0.29
CA LEU A 82 5.80 -8.15 0.07
C LEU A 82 5.96 -9.00 1.35
N HIS A 83 5.66 -10.31 1.22
CA HIS A 83 5.82 -11.25 2.31
C HIS A 83 7.28 -11.30 2.78
N GLY A 84 7.51 -11.26 4.09
CA GLY A 84 8.84 -11.25 4.71
C GLY A 84 9.63 -9.95 4.52
N GLN A 85 9.10 -8.95 3.80
CA GLN A 85 9.77 -7.67 3.54
C GLN A 85 8.91 -6.45 3.89
N SER A 86 7.65 -6.68 4.27
CA SER A 86 6.71 -5.61 4.63
C SER A 86 7.18 -4.80 5.81
N SER A 87 7.02 -3.48 5.73
CA SER A 87 7.49 -2.57 6.77
C SER A 87 6.63 -1.31 6.89
N LEU A 88 6.76 -0.65 8.03
CA LEU A 88 6.39 0.74 8.25
C LEU A 88 7.69 1.54 8.42
N ARG A 89 7.85 2.64 7.67
CA ARG A 89 9.08 3.43 7.60
C ARG A 89 8.81 4.90 7.87
N LYS A 90 9.77 5.58 8.49
CA LYS A 90 9.87 7.04 8.54
C LYS A 90 11.04 7.47 7.67
N VAL A 91 10.78 8.33 6.70
CA VAL A 91 11.72 8.68 5.64
C VAL A 91 11.93 10.19 5.61
N GLU A 92 13.16 10.63 5.48
CA GLU A 92 13.50 12.04 5.30
C GLU A 92 13.17 12.45 3.86
N LEU A 93 12.26 13.40 3.67
CA LEU A 93 11.77 13.81 2.34
C LEU A 93 12.90 14.20 1.38
N LYS A 94 13.87 15.00 1.84
CA LYS A 94 14.90 15.56 0.96
C LYS A 94 15.91 14.54 0.43
N THR A 95 16.21 13.53 1.22
CA THR A 95 17.29 12.56 0.93
C THR A 95 16.77 11.17 0.59
N GLY A 96 15.52 10.87 0.88
CA GLY A 96 14.97 9.52 0.78
C GLY A 96 15.53 8.56 1.85
N LYS A 97 16.30 9.07 2.83
CA LYS A 97 16.90 8.24 3.87
C LYS A 97 15.84 7.72 4.84
N VAL A 98 15.82 6.40 5.02
CA VAL A 98 15.01 5.76 6.06
C VAL A 98 15.64 6.05 7.42
N LEU A 99 14.91 6.77 8.27
CA LEU A 99 15.34 7.17 9.62
C LEU A 99 14.90 6.18 10.68
N GLN A 100 13.75 5.53 10.46
CA GLN A 100 13.18 4.54 11.35
C GLN A 100 12.40 3.52 10.53
N ILE A 101 12.43 2.27 10.94
CA ILE A 101 11.75 1.16 10.30
C ILE A 101 11.29 0.15 11.33
N VAL A 102 10.11 -0.40 11.14
CA VAL A 102 9.63 -1.62 11.79
C VAL A 102 9.14 -2.59 10.73
N SER A 103 9.62 -3.83 10.79
CA SER A 103 9.16 -4.91 9.91
C SER A 103 7.87 -5.51 10.45
N LEU A 104 6.95 -5.84 9.55
CA LEU A 104 5.79 -6.64 9.92
C LEU A 104 6.24 -8.09 10.12
N PRO A 105 5.63 -8.80 11.09
CA PRO A 105 5.86 -10.24 11.22
C PRO A 105 5.41 -10.99 9.96
N ASP A 106 6.17 -12.03 9.59
CA ASP A 106 5.69 -13.03 8.66
C ASP A 106 4.47 -13.77 9.28
N PRO A 107 3.37 -14.01 8.60
CA PRO A 107 3.17 -14.00 7.15
C PRO A 107 2.44 -12.76 6.59
N TYR A 108 2.48 -11.61 7.26
CA TYR A 108 1.70 -10.45 6.85
C TYR A 108 2.30 -9.77 5.62
N PHE A 109 1.41 -9.42 4.70
CA PHE A 109 1.71 -8.51 3.60
C PHE A 109 1.19 -7.12 3.98
N GLY A 110 2.08 -6.16 4.20
CA GLY A 110 1.73 -4.79 4.59
C GLY A 110 1.08 -4.02 3.45
N GLU A 111 0.12 -3.19 3.80
CA GLU A 111 -0.68 -2.41 2.87
C GLU A 111 -0.76 -0.94 3.31
N GLY A 112 -1.81 -0.24 2.91
CA GLY A 112 -2.02 1.18 3.16
C GLY A 112 -1.81 1.58 4.61
N ILE A 113 -1.33 2.80 4.80
CA ILE A 113 -1.10 3.41 6.11
C ILE A 113 -1.82 4.74 6.23
N THR A 114 -2.12 5.14 7.44
CA THR A 114 -2.58 6.50 7.74
C THR A 114 -2.16 6.96 9.13
N LEU A 115 -2.13 8.28 9.31
CA LEU A 115 -1.97 8.92 10.59
C LEU A 115 -3.33 9.45 11.05
N CYS A 116 -3.85 8.92 12.14
CA CYS A 116 -5.14 9.34 12.69
C CYS A 116 -5.07 9.46 14.20
N ARG A 117 -5.46 10.62 14.75
CA ARG A 117 -5.44 10.87 16.19
C ARG A 117 -4.11 10.52 16.86
N ASN A 118 -3.02 10.95 16.24
CA ASN A 118 -1.65 10.73 16.71
C ASN A 118 -1.22 9.24 16.77
N ARG A 119 -1.88 8.37 16.00
CA ARG A 119 -1.53 6.95 15.84
C ARG A 119 -1.31 6.63 14.39
N LEU A 120 -0.27 5.87 14.09
CA LEU A 120 -0.05 5.29 12.79
C LEU A 120 -0.84 3.97 12.70
N ILE A 121 -1.54 3.78 11.61
CA ILE A 121 -2.38 2.61 11.36
C ILE A 121 -1.92 2.01 10.07
N GLN A 122 -1.68 0.71 10.04
CA GLN A 122 -1.27 -0.04 8.84
C GLN A 122 -2.20 -1.22 8.62
N LEU A 123 -2.67 -1.36 7.40
CA LEU A 123 -3.45 -2.52 6.95
C LEU A 123 -2.54 -3.67 6.53
N THR A 124 -3.16 -4.84 6.36
CA THR A 124 -2.56 -6.00 5.68
C THR A 124 -3.48 -6.47 4.56
N TYR A 125 -2.92 -7.13 3.55
CA TYR A 125 -3.64 -7.53 2.34
C TYR A 125 -4.82 -8.47 2.66
N GLN A 126 -4.58 -9.76 2.79
CA GLN A 126 -5.63 -10.78 2.95
C GLN A 126 -5.80 -11.26 4.39
N SER A 127 -4.89 -10.88 5.28
CA SER A 127 -4.92 -11.34 6.67
C SER A 127 -6.02 -10.67 7.49
N GLN A 128 -6.75 -9.68 6.95
CA GLN A 128 -7.85 -8.96 7.60
C GLN A 128 -7.45 -8.37 8.95
N ARG A 129 -6.18 -7.99 9.09
CA ARG A 129 -5.58 -7.44 10.30
C ARG A 129 -5.03 -6.05 10.02
N GLY A 130 -5.25 -5.13 10.97
CA GLY A 130 -4.59 -3.84 10.99
C GLY A 130 -3.76 -3.70 12.26
N PHE A 131 -2.61 -3.06 12.13
CA PHE A 131 -1.71 -2.74 13.23
C PHE A 131 -1.80 -1.27 13.59
N ILE A 132 -1.66 -0.99 14.87
CA ILE A 132 -1.71 0.36 15.43
C ILE A 132 -0.37 0.62 16.12
N TYR A 133 0.28 1.73 15.75
CA TYR A 133 1.56 2.14 16.32
C TYR A 133 1.45 3.54 16.92
N ASP A 134 2.27 3.81 17.92
CA ASP A 134 2.56 5.17 18.34
C ASP A 134 3.53 5.87 17.37
N ARG A 135 3.89 7.12 17.65
CA ARG A 135 4.82 7.90 16.81
C ARG A 135 6.26 7.37 16.86
N ASP A 136 6.59 6.58 17.87
CA ASP A 136 7.90 5.95 18.04
C ASP A 136 7.93 4.53 17.43
N PHE A 137 6.91 4.18 16.61
CA PHE A 137 6.77 2.87 15.94
C PHE A 137 6.62 1.67 16.87
N ARG A 138 6.24 1.91 18.14
CA ARG A 138 5.87 0.82 19.04
C ARG A 138 4.45 0.38 18.70
N GLN A 139 4.27 -0.91 18.47
CA GLN A 139 2.93 -1.46 18.25
C GLN A 139 2.14 -1.39 19.57
N ILE A 140 1.04 -0.64 19.56
CA ILE A 140 0.18 -0.41 20.71
C ILE A 140 -1.17 -1.11 20.61
N GLY A 141 -1.44 -1.76 19.47
CA GLY A 141 -2.69 -2.50 19.26
C GLY A 141 -2.80 -3.14 17.90
N GLN A 142 -3.91 -3.83 17.72
CA GLN A 142 -4.33 -4.41 16.43
C GLN A 142 -5.84 -4.45 16.36
N PHE A 143 -6.39 -4.55 15.14
CA PHE A 143 -7.81 -4.66 14.89
C PHE A 143 -8.08 -5.59 13.72
N ALA A 144 -9.33 -5.99 13.54
CA ALA A 144 -9.75 -6.81 12.41
C ALA A 144 -10.78 -6.05 11.55
N TYR A 145 -10.81 -6.39 10.27
CA TYR A 145 -11.80 -5.91 9.30
C TYR A 145 -12.21 -7.04 8.36
N PRO A 146 -13.38 -6.96 7.68
CA PRO A 146 -14.01 -8.14 7.07
C PRO A 146 -13.59 -8.41 5.61
N THR A 147 -12.69 -7.61 5.03
CA THR A 147 -12.31 -7.67 3.62
C THR A 147 -10.79 -7.74 3.46
N GLU A 148 -10.29 -7.70 2.24
CA GLU A 148 -8.90 -7.32 2.02
C GLU A 148 -8.68 -5.87 2.48
N GLY A 149 -7.45 -5.52 2.81
CA GLY A 149 -7.06 -4.14 3.08
C GLY A 149 -6.12 -3.66 1.98
N TRP A 150 -6.46 -2.54 1.31
CA TRP A 150 -5.61 -1.95 0.29
C TRP A 150 -5.13 -0.57 0.72
N GLY A 151 -5.95 0.45 0.62
CA GLY A 151 -5.62 1.81 1.06
C GLY A 151 -6.38 2.22 2.31
N ILE A 152 -5.84 3.17 3.06
CA ILE A 152 -6.50 3.78 4.21
C ILE A 152 -6.07 5.23 4.36
N THR A 153 -7.04 6.10 4.65
CA THR A 153 -6.78 7.50 5.02
C THR A 153 -7.64 7.94 6.21
N CYS A 154 -7.43 9.14 6.70
CA CYS A 154 -8.18 9.71 7.84
C CYS A 154 -8.77 11.08 7.48
N ASP A 155 -10.07 11.28 7.70
CA ASP A 155 -10.73 12.59 7.51
C ASP A 155 -10.58 13.53 8.73
N GLY A 156 -9.65 13.21 9.64
CA GLY A 156 -9.45 13.88 10.93
C GLY A 156 -10.23 13.24 12.08
N SER A 157 -11.29 12.52 11.80
CA SER A 157 -12.15 11.88 12.82
C SER A 157 -12.38 10.39 12.58
N ARG A 158 -12.50 9.97 11.34
CA ARG A 158 -12.83 8.62 10.90
C ARG A 158 -11.76 8.10 9.94
N LEU A 159 -11.60 6.80 9.92
CA LEU A 159 -10.79 6.12 8.91
C LEU A 159 -11.64 5.83 7.67
N ILE A 160 -11.02 5.88 6.51
CA ILE A 160 -11.64 5.54 5.23
C ILE A 160 -10.74 4.51 4.56
N MET A 161 -11.29 3.35 4.22
CA MET A 161 -10.55 2.18 3.74
C MET A 161 -11.07 1.74 2.37
N SER A 162 -10.17 1.34 1.49
CA SER A 162 -10.41 0.64 0.23
C SER A 162 -10.00 -0.84 0.33
N ASP A 163 -10.52 -1.66 -0.59
CA ASP A 163 -10.25 -3.09 -0.69
C ASP A 163 -10.22 -3.58 -2.14
N GLY A 164 -9.90 -2.69 -3.09
CA GLY A 164 -9.89 -3.00 -4.51
C GLY A 164 -11.27 -3.03 -5.18
N THR A 165 -12.35 -3.10 -4.42
CA THR A 165 -13.71 -2.96 -4.96
C THR A 165 -14.09 -1.51 -5.22
N ALA A 166 -15.29 -1.27 -5.72
CA ALA A 166 -15.85 0.07 -5.86
C ALA A 166 -16.46 0.62 -4.54
N ILE A 167 -16.15 0.02 -3.39
CA ILE A 167 -16.74 0.38 -2.10
C ILE A 167 -15.68 0.99 -1.19
N LEU A 168 -15.89 2.21 -0.74
CA LEU A 168 -15.14 2.77 0.39
C LEU A 168 -15.86 2.48 1.70
N ARG A 169 -15.10 2.15 2.75
CA ARG A 169 -15.60 1.86 4.09
C ARG A 169 -15.09 2.89 5.08
N TRP A 170 -16.02 3.52 5.82
CA TRP A 170 -15.68 4.36 6.96
C TRP A 170 -15.63 3.50 8.22
N LEU A 171 -14.54 3.62 8.96
CA LEU A 171 -14.40 2.97 10.23
C LEU A 171 -14.35 4.02 11.34
N ASP A 172 -14.95 3.72 12.47
CA ASP A 172 -14.77 4.50 13.68
C ASP A 172 -13.31 4.41 14.15
N ALA A 173 -12.63 5.54 14.31
CA ALA A 173 -11.19 5.57 14.59
C ALA A 173 -10.81 5.12 16.04
N ARG A 174 -11.77 4.77 16.89
CA ARG A 174 -11.54 4.23 18.23
C ARG A 174 -11.79 2.74 18.30
N THR A 175 -12.89 2.29 17.68
CA THR A 175 -13.35 0.90 17.73
C THR A 175 -12.97 0.10 16.48
N PHE A 176 -12.55 0.77 15.42
CA PHE A 176 -12.24 0.21 14.09
C PHE A 176 -13.40 -0.55 13.43
N LYS A 177 -14.62 -0.39 13.97
CA LYS A 177 -15.82 -0.97 13.37
C LYS A 177 -16.25 -0.18 12.14
N VAL A 178 -16.69 -0.88 11.10
CA VAL A 178 -17.30 -0.26 9.92
C VAL A 178 -18.59 0.42 10.34
N ILE A 179 -18.69 1.72 10.11
CA ILE A 179 -19.86 2.56 10.43
C ILE A 179 -20.61 3.04 9.19
N LYS A 180 -19.99 2.98 8.02
CA LYS A 180 -20.60 3.38 6.74
C LYS A 180 -19.87 2.66 5.59
N GLN A 181 -20.63 2.35 4.55
CA GLN A 181 -20.09 1.91 3.25
C GLN A 181 -20.69 2.82 2.16
N MET A 182 -19.89 3.10 1.14
CA MET A 182 -20.30 3.98 0.05
C MET A 182 -19.75 3.48 -1.28
N PRO A 183 -20.59 3.23 -2.27
CA PRO A 183 -20.15 2.93 -3.61
C PRO A 183 -19.52 4.17 -4.26
N VAL A 184 -18.39 3.96 -4.92
CA VAL A 184 -17.73 4.99 -5.73
C VAL A 184 -18.15 4.83 -7.18
N THR A 185 -18.62 5.93 -7.77
CA THR A 185 -19.11 5.92 -9.15
C THR A 185 -18.60 7.13 -9.93
N ASP A 186 -18.36 6.93 -11.23
CA ASP A 186 -18.20 7.99 -12.22
C ASP A 186 -19.31 7.87 -13.25
N GLN A 187 -20.14 8.93 -13.39
CA GLN A 187 -21.29 8.95 -14.28
C GLN A 187 -22.23 7.74 -14.12
N GLY A 188 -22.41 7.28 -12.88
CA GLY A 188 -23.24 6.11 -12.55
C GLY A 188 -22.57 4.76 -12.76
N ARG A 189 -21.34 4.70 -13.27
CA ARG A 189 -20.57 3.45 -13.41
C ARG A 189 -19.69 3.24 -12.19
N PRO A 190 -19.61 2.01 -11.62
CA PRO A 190 -18.71 1.72 -10.50
C PRO A 190 -17.24 1.96 -10.89
N VAL A 191 -16.47 2.55 -9.97
CA VAL A 191 -15.01 2.70 -10.09
C VAL A 191 -14.36 1.65 -9.22
N ILE A 192 -13.84 0.60 -9.84
CA ILE A 192 -13.16 -0.52 -9.18
C ILE A 192 -11.65 -0.26 -9.07
N HIS A 193 -10.94 -1.15 -8.37
CA HIS A 193 -9.49 -1.09 -8.15
C HIS A 193 -9.06 0.15 -7.35
N LEU A 194 -9.93 0.63 -6.46
CA LEU A 194 -9.57 1.67 -5.50
C LEU A 194 -8.46 1.14 -4.59
N ASN A 195 -7.30 1.81 -4.61
CA ASN A 195 -6.11 1.37 -3.89
C ASN A 195 -5.70 2.40 -2.85
N GLU A 196 -4.48 2.86 -2.88
CA GLU A 196 -3.95 3.80 -1.91
C GLU A 196 -4.79 5.08 -1.86
N LEU A 197 -4.99 5.62 -0.66
CA LEU A 197 -5.93 6.70 -0.38
C LEU A 197 -5.26 7.85 0.38
N GLU A 198 -5.59 9.08 -0.01
CA GLU A 198 -5.25 10.28 0.76
C GLU A 198 -6.43 11.25 0.88
N TYR A 199 -6.60 11.87 2.05
CA TYR A 199 -7.65 12.86 2.27
C TYR A 199 -7.13 14.28 2.04
N VAL A 200 -7.55 14.89 0.92
CA VAL A 200 -7.01 16.16 0.44
C VAL A 200 -8.13 17.19 0.33
N LYS A 201 -8.09 18.26 1.15
CA LYS A 201 -9.03 19.40 1.06
C LYS A 201 -10.51 19.01 1.00
N GLY A 202 -10.92 18.02 1.77
CA GLY A 202 -12.31 17.58 1.81
C GLY A 202 -12.71 16.57 0.74
N GLU A 203 -11.77 16.07 -0.04
CA GLU A 203 -11.95 15.01 -1.04
C GLU A 203 -11.07 13.81 -0.69
N ILE A 204 -11.46 12.64 -1.19
CA ILE A 204 -10.65 11.42 -1.13
C ILE A 204 -9.95 11.28 -2.47
N PHE A 205 -8.63 11.26 -2.45
CA PHE A 205 -7.82 10.91 -3.61
C PHE A 205 -7.52 9.43 -3.53
N ALA A 206 -7.74 8.69 -4.62
CA ALA A 206 -7.54 7.24 -4.67
C ALA A 206 -6.72 6.85 -5.90
N ASN A 207 -5.60 6.16 -5.72
CA ASN A 207 -4.96 5.46 -6.82
C ASN A 207 -5.91 4.40 -7.39
N ILE A 208 -5.97 4.29 -8.70
CA ILE A 208 -6.66 3.19 -9.38
C ILE A 208 -5.61 2.18 -9.82
N TRP A 209 -5.55 1.06 -9.13
CA TRP A 209 -4.52 0.05 -9.36
C TRP A 209 -4.46 -0.40 -10.83
N GLY A 210 -3.25 -0.50 -11.35
CA GLY A 210 -2.99 -0.87 -12.73
C GLY A 210 -3.16 0.28 -13.74
N THR A 211 -3.32 1.52 -13.26
CA THR A 211 -3.45 2.72 -14.11
C THR A 211 -2.55 3.85 -13.63
N ASP A 212 -2.38 4.88 -14.46
CA ASP A 212 -1.72 6.14 -14.12
C ASP A 212 -2.69 7.21 -13.59
N TYR A 213 -3.88 6.80 -13.11
CA TYR A 213 -4.91 7.73 -12.70
C TYR A 213 -5.15 7.73 -11.20
N ILE A 214 -5.48 8.93 -10.68
CA ILE A 214 -6.00 9.11 -9.33
C ILE A 214 -7.42 9.66 -9.46
N ALA A 215 -8.39 9.00 -8.81
CA ALA A 215 -9.75 9.50 -8.69
C ALA A 215 -9.85 10.51 -7.54
N ARG A 216 -10.49 11.65 -7.79
CA ARG A 216 -10.92 12.60 -6.77
C ARG A 216 -12.37 12.31 -6.43
N ILE A 217 -12.66 11.90 -5.21
CA ILE A 217 -13.95 11.34 -4.81
C ILE A 217 -14.57 12.21 -3.72
N SER A 218 -15.84 12.53 -3.90
CA SER A 218 -16.63 13.21 -2.88
C SER A 218 -16.96 12.27 -1.72
N PRO A 219 -16.52 12.54 -0.47
CA PRO A 219 -16.83 11.69 0.70
C PRO A 219 -18.32 11.76 1.10
N VAL A 220 -19.07 12.71 0.55
CA VAL A 220 -20.49 12.88 0.81
C VAL A 220 -21.34 11.98 -0.09
N SER A 221 -20.99 11.90 -1.38
CA SER A 221 -21.82 11.22 -2.39
C SER A 221 -21.19 9.96 -3.00
N GLY A 222 -19.90 9.71 -2.81
CA GLY A 222 -19.15 8.65 -3.49
C GLY A 222 -18.91 8.92 -4.98
N LYS A 223 -19.36 10.06 -5.51
CA LYS A 223 -19.13 10.39 -6.91
C LYS A 223 -17.72 10.87 -7.14
N VAL A 224 -17.12 10.45 -8.25
CA VAL A 224 -15.87 11.04 -8.75
C VAL A 224 -16.18 12.47 -9.20
N VAL A 225 -15.46 13.43 -8.64
CA VAL A 225 -15.58 14.87 -8.95
C VAL A 225 -14.47 15.36 -9.86
N GLY A 226 -13.48 14.52 -10.10
CA GLY A 226 -12.39 14.80 -11.02
C GLY A 226 -11.41 13.63 -11.08
N TRP A 227 -10.60 13.65 -12.11
CA TRP A 227 -9.52 12.71 -12.33
C TRP A 227 -8.18 13.44 -12.40
N ILE A 228 -7.13 12.80 -11.94
CA ILE A 228 -5.76 13.27 -12.13
C ILE A 228 -5.09 12.27 -13.04
N ASP A 229 -4.67 12.73 -14.21
CA ASP A 229 -3.92 11.96 -15.19
C ASP A 229 -2.42 12.18 -14.95
N LEU A 230 -1.76 11.15 -14.47
CA LEU A 230 -0.31 11.11 -14.24
C LEU A 230 0.41 10.31 -15.34
N SER A 231 -0.25 10.05 -16.46
CA SER A 231 0.34 9.36 -17.62
C SER A 231 1.64 10.04 -18.04
N GLY A 232 2.68 9.25 -18.16
CA GLY A 232 4.01 9.73 -18.51
C GLY A 232 4.90 10.13 -17.34
N LEU A 233 4.40 10.11 -16.08
CA LEU A 233 5.25 10.35 -14.92
C LEU A 233 6.31 9.25 -14.78
N SER A 234 5.95 7.99 -15.00
CA SER A 234 6.87 6.85 -15.02
C SER A 234 7.92 6.92 -16.14
N LYS A 235 7.65 7.68 -17.22
CA LYS A 235 8.62 7.92 -18.30
C LYS A 235 9.80 8.83 -17.90
N GLN A 236 9.75 9.40 -16.69
CA GLN A 236 10.89 10.15 -16.11
C GLN A 236 12.03 9.23 -15.65
N PHE A 237 11.81 7.91 -15.64
CA PHE A 237 12.82 6.93 -15.29
C PHE A 237 13.47 6.32 -16.54
N ASP A 238 14.71 5.88 -16.38
CA ASP A 238 15.35 5.06 -17.41
C ASP A 238 14.58 3.72 -17.55
N LYS A 239 14.43 3.24 -18.78
CA LYS A 239 13.71 1.98 -19.07
C LYS A 239 14.36 0.75 -18.46
N SER A 240 15.64 0.84 -18.08
CA SER A 240 16.36 -0.23 -17.39
C SER A 240 16.01 -0.33 -15.90
N VAL A 241 15.38 0.68 -15.31
CA VAL A 241 14.94 0.66 -13.92
C VAL A 241 13.66 -0.15 -13.80
N PRO A 242 13.68 -1.27 -13.06
CA PRO A 242 12.46 -2.07 -12.86
C PRO A 242 11.52 -1.34 -11.91
N ILE A 243 10.50 -0.71 -12.46
CA ILE A 243 9.42 -0.06 -11.70
C ILE A 243 8.12 -0.85 -11.86
N ASP A 244 7.23 -0.72 -10.88
CA ASP A 244 5.86 -1.25 -10.94
C ASP A 244 4.85 -0.08 -10.92
N VAL A 245 3.60 -0.32 -10.64
CA VAL A 245 2.50 0.63 -10.79
C VAL A 245 2.65 1.88 -9.90
N LEU A 246 2.06 2.97 -10.37
CA LEU A 246 1.79 4.17 -9.58
C LEU A 246 1.00 3.77 -8.33
N ASN A 247 1.51 4.07 -7.15
CA ASN A 247 0.85 3.87 -5.87
C ASN A 247 1.54 4.67 -4.76
N GLY A 248 0.76 5.45 -4.02
CA GLY A 248 1.24 6.32 -2.95
C GLY A 248 0.97 7.78 -3.24
N ILE A 249 0.13 8.38 -2.38
CA ILE A 249 -0.26 9.79 -2.39
C ILE A 249 -0.02 10.32 -0.98
N ALA A 250 0.65 11.46 -0.86
CA ALA A 250 0.77 12.14 0.42
C ALA A 250 0.49 13.63 0.25
N TYR A 251 -0.11 14.24 1.27
CA TYR A 251 -0.48 15.65 1.21
C TYR A 251 0.02 16.44 2.42
N ASP A 252 0.80 17.48 2.16
CA ASP A 252 1.18 18.49 3.15
C ASP A 252 0.09 19.56 3.20
N GLN A 253 -0.79 19.43 4.18
CA GLN A 253 -1.88 20.38 4.37
C GLN A 253 -1.40 21.79 4.72
N GLN A 254 -0.26 21.93 5.39
CA GLN A 254 0.26 23.22 5.84
C GLN A 254 0.77 24.08 4.67
N HIS A 255 1.41 23.45 3.68
CA HIS A 255 2.04 24.16 2.56
C HIS A 255 1.37 23.86 1.21
N ASP A 256 0.24 23.15 1.21
CA ASP A 256 -0.50 22.76 0.01
C ASP A 256 0.36 22.03 -1.03
N ARG A 257 1.11 21.00 -0.57
CA ARG A 257 1.98 20.22 -1.43
C ARG A 257 1.43 18.79 -1.57
N LEU A 258 1.36 18.35 -2.81
CA LEU A 258 0.91 17.00 -3.15
C LEU A 258 2.11 16.17 -3.64
N PHE A 259 2.29 15.01 -3.05
CA PHE A 259 3.36 14.08 -3.39
C PHE A 259 2.77 12.79 -3.94
N VAL A 260 3.45 12.21 -4.94
CA VAL A 260 3.09 10.92 -5.55
C VAL A 260 4.34 10.10 -5.83
N THR A 261 4.21 8.78 -5.73
CA THR A 261 5.25 7.82 -6.07
C THR A 261 4.62 6.54 -6.63
N GLY A 262 5.41 5.47 -6.76
CA GLY A 262 4.95 4.16 -7.16
C GLY A 262 5.82 3.05 -6.58
N LYS A 263 5.38 1.82 -6.76
CA LYS A 263 6.09 0.62 -6.31
C LYS A 263 7.42 0.50 -7.04
N PHE A 264 8.51 0.40 -6.27
CA PHE A 264 9.88 0.37 -6.77
C PHE A 264 10.33 1.62 -7.54
N TRP A 265 9.60 2.73 -7.42
CA TRP A 265 10.03 3.96 -8.06
C TRP A 265 11.24 4.56 -7.35
N PRO A 266 12.28 5.01 -8.10
CA PRO A 266 13.47 5.62 -7.51
C PRO A 266 13.27 7.10 -7.14
N LYS A 267 12.08 7.65 -7.41
CA LYS A 267 11.73 9.05 -7.12
C LYS A 267 10.32 9.17 -6.57
N LEU A 268 10.18 10.12 -5.66
CA LEU A 268 8.91 10.68 -5.23
C LEU A 268 8.78 12.07 -5.86
N PHE A 269 7.62 12.40 -6.39
CA PHE A 269 7.39 13.66 -7.07
C PHE A 269 6.45 14.56 -6.26
N GLU A 270 6.89 15.80 -6.01
CA GLU A 270 5.98 16.88 -5.64
C GLU A 270 5.35 17.43 -6.91
N ILE A 271 4.04 17.41 -6.97
CA ILE A 271 3.30 17.86 -8.15
C ILE A 271 2.31 18.98 -7.82
N ARG A 272 1.99 19.77 -8.83
CA ARG A 272 0.88 20.71 -8.82
C ARG A 272 -0.13 20.34 -9.89
N LEU A 273 -1.39 20.26 -9.51
CA LEU A 273 -2.47 19.94 -10.45
C LEU A 273 -2.70 21.12 -11.41
N VAL A 274 -2.88 20.79 -12.68
CA VAL A 274 -3.17 21.73 -13.76
C VAL A 274 -4.44 21.28 -14.44
N ARG A 275 -5.46 22.14 -14.46
CA ARG A 275 -6.70 21.82 -15.17
C ARG A 275 -6.41 21.67 -16.66
N GLN A 276 -6.73 20.52 -17.22
CA GLN A 276 -6.66 20.35 -18.68
C GLN A 276 -7.81 21.14 -19.32
N ARG A 277 -7.48 21.97 -20.31
CA ARG A 277 -8.51 22.63 -21.12
C ARG A 277 -9.18 21.56 -21.98
N SER A 278 -10.49 21.54 -22.00
CA SER A 278 -11.21 20.75 -23.00
C SER A 278 -10.75 21.20 -24.38
N VAL A 279 -10.21 20.28 -25.16
CA VAL A 279 -10.05 20.53 -26.60
C VAL A 279 -11.48 20.39 -27.17
N GLU A 280 -12.04 21.51 -27.56
CA GLU A 280 -13.33 21.58 -28.28
C GLU A 280 -13.25 20.85 -29.63
#